data_c0378f9e9ca451eef4b8a4f7348423a5
#
_entry.id   c0378f9e9ca451eef4b8a4f7348423a5
#
_cell.length_a   1.000
_cell.length_b   1.000
_cell.length_c   1.000
_cell.angle_alpha   90.00
_cell.angle_beta   90.00
_cell.angle_gamma   90.00
#
_symmetry.space_group_name_H-M   'P 1'
#
loop_
_entity.id
_entity.type
_entity.pdbx_description
1 polymer ?
#
loop_
_entity_poly.entity_id
_entity_poly.type
_entity_poly.pdbx_seq_one_letter_code
_entity_poly.pdbx_strand_id
1 'polypeptide(L)'
;MNSQKGKNTKITRRHFIKVTGTIVLVAGTGYHLSASDEISPSDGYLLVDREKCQGCASCMLACSLVHEGVESLSLSRIQIMQNSFESFPDDLTIEQCRQCVDPPCVKECPTGALQANARYGNVRMVDKEKCIGCGACYDACPYTPSRAFVASDKDYDGKFKSRKCDLCANTPFHWDEAGGGPDGKQACVAVCPVGAIKFTKKIPKQEGDAGYKVNLRGRNWGKLGYPTN
;
A
#
# COMPACT_ATOMS: atom_id res chain seq x y z
N MET A 1 -43.27 -34.84 -21.55
CA MET A 1 -42.35 -34.05 -22.39
C MET A 1 -41.75 -32.99 -21.49
N ASN A 2 -40.58 -33.27 -20.89
CA ASN A 2 -39.90 -32.36 -19.99
C ASN A 2 -38.68 -31.81 -20.74
N SER A 3 -38.75 -30.53 -21.11
CA SER A 3 -37.66 -29.79 -21.75
C SER A 3 -36.74 -29.19 -20.66
N GLN A 4 -35.56 -29.75 -20.49
CA GLN A 4 -34.53 -29.17 -19.67
C GLN A 4 -33.83 -28.04 -20.45
N LYS A 5 -34.04 -26.80 -20.01
CA LYS A 5 -33.26 -25.62 -20.47
C LYS A 5 -31.85 -25.68 -19.88
N GLY A 6 -30.85 -25.97 -20.71
CA GLY A 6 -29.44 -25.87 -20.35
C GLY A 6 -29.07 -24.41 -20.03
N LYS A 7 -28.55 -24.17 -18.83
CA LYS A 7 -27.97 -22.88 -18.43
C LYS A 7 -26.62 -22.72 -19.13
N ASN A 8 -26.57 -21.85 -20.12
CA ASN A 8 -25.33 -21.44 -20.78
C ASN A 8 -24.54 -20.52 -19.87
N THR A 9 -23.63 -21.07 -19.09
CA THR A 9 -22.74 -20.30 -18.21
C THR A 9 -21.61 -19.75 -19.06
N LYS A 10 -21.63 -18.46 -19.33
CA LYS A 10 -20.52 -17.77 -20.01
C LYS A 10 -19.28 -17.81 -19.12
N ILE A 11 -18.31 -18.62 -19.50
CA ILE A 11 -17.01 -18.67 -18.83
C ILE A 11 -16.23 -17.41 -19.18
N THR A 12 -15.93 -16.58 -18.18
CA THR A 12 -15.11 -15.39 -18.37
C THR A 12 -13.63 -15.76 -18.54
N ARG A 13 -12.85 -14.93 -19.25
CA ARG A 13 -11.40 -15.16 -19.46
C ARG A 13 -10.64 -15.40 -18.14
N ARG A 14 -11.06 -14.78 -17.05
CA ARG A 14 -10.51 -15.00 -15.70
C ARG A 14 -10.75 -16.43 -15.19
N HIS A 15 -11.90 -17.00 -15.46
CA HIS A 15 -12.24 -18.37 -15.02
C HIS A 15 -11.50 -19.42 -15.84
N PHE A 16 -11.28 -19.16 -17.12
CA PHE A 16 -10.53 -20.05 -18.01
C PHE A 16 -9.07 -20.19 -17.61
N ILE A 17 -8.40 -19.07 -17.23
CA ILE A 17 -7.00 -19.10 -16.80
C ILE A 17 -6.82 -19.83 -15.46
N LYS A 18 -7.79 -19.75 -14.55
CA LYS A 18 -7.75 -20.50 -13.28
C LYS A 18 -7.96 -22.00 -13.46
N VAL A 19 -8.73 -22.42 -14.47
CA VAL A 19 -9.05 -23.84 -14.72
C VAL A 19 -7.96 -24.54 -15.55
N THR A 20 -7.35 -23.86 -16.52
CA THR A 20 -6.31 -24.46 -17.36
C THR A 20 -4.95 -24.61 -16.68
N GLY A 21 -4.67 -23.81 -15.63
CA GLY A 21 -3.45 -23.96 -14.82
C GLY A 21 -3.39 -25.24 -13.95
N THR A 22 -4.51 -25.96 -13.83
CA THR A 22 -4.64 -27.14 -12.95
C THR A 22 -4.58 -28.49 -13.69
N ILE A 23 -4.49 -28.52 -15.02
CA ILE A 23 -4.68 -29.77 -15.81
C ILE A 23 -3.37 -30.40 -16.36
N VAL A 24 -2.21 -29.83 -16.12
CA VAL A 24 -0.96 -30.44 -16.62
C VAL A 24 -0.05 -30.82 -15.45
N LEU A 25 -0.41 -31.85 -14.69
CA LEU A 25 0.52 -32.72 -13.96
C LEU A 25 -0.24 -33.82 -13.18
N VAL A 26 -0.91 -34.72 -13.87
CA VAL A 26 -1.33 -35.99 -13.30
C VAL A 26 -0.79 -37.13 -14.15
N ALA A 27 0.49 -37.37 -14.03
CA ALA A 27 1.11 -38.68 -14.23
C ALA A 27 2.51 -38.67 -13.59
N GLY A 28 2.62 -39.26 -12.40
CA GLY A 28 3.91 -39.58 -11.78
C GLY A 28 4.13 -38.92 -10.41
N THR A 29 3.87 -39.74 -9.36
CA THR A 29 4.28 -39.55 -7.96
C THR A 29 3.63 -38.38 -7.21
N GLY A 30 2.76 -38.74 -6.28
CA GLY A 30 1.99 -37.82 -5.43
C GLY A 30 2.87 -37.01 -4.47
N TYR A 31 3.21 -35.81 -4.89
CA TYR A 31 3.55 -34.73 -3.99
C TYR A 31 2.63 -33.56 -4.32
N HIS A 32 1.55 -33.43 -3.56
CA HIS A 32 0.83 -32.18 -3.48
C HIS A 32 1.78 -31.14 -2.85
N LEU A 33 2.57 -30.47 -3.67
CA LEU A 33 3.16 -29.18 -3.31
C LEU A 33 2.06 -28.13 -3.38
N SER A 34 1.19 -28.11 -2.36
CA SER A 34 0.51 -26.88 -1.98
C SER A 34 1.56 -26.02 -1.30
N ALA A 35 2.51 -25.51 -2.06
CA ALA A 35 3.25 -24.35 -1.63
C ALA A 35 2.24 -23.19 -1.73
N SER A 36 1.51 -22.93 -0.67
CA SER A 36 1.09 -21.56 -0.39
C SER A 36 2.40 -20.81 -0.21
N ASP A 37 2.89 -20.14 -1.26
CA ASP A 37 4.01 -19.21 -1.13
C ASP A 37 3.58 -18.15 -0.12
N GLU A 38 3.88 -18.41 1.15
CA GLU A 38 3.62 -17.51 2.25
C GLU A 38 4.48 -16.27 2.01
N ILE A 39 3.83 -15.18 1.65
CA ILE A 39 4.52 -13.93 1.36
C ILE A 39 5.06 -13.39 2.68
N SER A 40 6.39 -13.37 2.83
CA SER A 40 7.04 -12.88 4.04
C SER A 40 6.53 -11.51 4.46
N PRO A 41 6.26 -11.26 5.75
CA PRO A 41 5.84 -9.95 6.25
C PRO A 41 6.93 -8.90 5.96
N SER A 42 6.52 -7.65 5.87
CA SER A 42 7.46 -6.52 5.76
C SER A 42 8.16 -6.30 7.10
N ASP A 43 9.44 -5.96 7.05
CA ASP A 43 10.22 -5.62 8.25
C ASP A 43 9.95 -4.19 8.74
N GLY A 44 9.06 -3.45 8.08
CA GLY A 44 8.73 -2.08 8.46
C GLY A 44 7.32 -1.65 8.12
N TYR A 45 6.80 -0.74 8.96
CA TYR A 45 5.44 -0.20 8.90
C TYR A 45 5.43 1.26 9.28
N LEU A 46 4.48 2.03 8.72
CA LEU A 46 4.19 3.39 9.16
C LEU A 46 2.97 3.38 10.07
N LEU A 47 3.10 4.00 11.23
CA LEU A 47 2.01 4.32 12.13
C LEU A 47 1.64 5.79 11.97
N VAL A 48 0.36 6.10 12.00
CA VAL A 48 -0.14 7.47 11.83
C VAL A 48 -1.00 7.88 13.01
N ASP A 49 -0.81 9.13 13.46
CA ASP A 49 -1.60 9.78 14.50
C ASP A 49 -2.32 10.98 13.87
N ARG A 50 -3.57 10.76 13.48
CA ARG A 50 -4.36 11.82 12.84
C ARG A 50 -4.71 12.97 13.78
N GLU A 51 -4.75 12.73 15.09
CA GLU A 51 -5.01 13.78 16.08
C GLU A 51 -3.85 14.78 16.21
N LYS A 52 -2.64 14.35 15.81
CA LYS A 52 -1.49 15.26 15.70
C LYS A 52 -1.39 15.92 14.33
N CYS A 53 -1.98 15.32 13.31
CA CYS A 53 -1.87 15.83 11.96
C CYS A 53 -2.49 17.22 11.85
N GLN A 54 -1.78 18.13 11.23
CA GLN A 54 -2.23 19.52 11.00
C GLN A 54 -2.65 19.76 9.54
N GLY A 55 -2.69 18.71 8.72
CA GLY A 55 -3.07 18.83 7.31
C GLY A 55 -2.06 19.61 6.44
N CYS A 56 -0.84 19.85 6.93
CA CYS A 56 0.13 20.73 6.24
C CYS A 56 0.68 20.16 4.91
N ALA A 57 0.36 18.92 4.57
CA ALA A 57 0.75 18.22 3.36
C ALA A 57 2.27 18.09 3.09
N SER A 58 3.15 18.51 4.01
CA SER A 58 4.60 18.40 3.84
C SER A 58 5.07 16.97 3.55
N CYS A 59 4.45 15.97 4.17
CA CYS A 59 4.72 14.55 3.92
C CYS A 59 4.36 14.14 2.48
N MET A 60 3.31 14.73 1.89
CA MET A 60 2.91 14.48 0.51
C MET A 60 3.93 15.09 -0.46
N LEU A 61 4.33 16.34 -0.26
CA LEU A 61 5.31 17.02 -1.10
C LEU A 61 6.66 16.32 -1.05
N ALA A 62 7.16 16.00 0.14
CA ALA A 62 8.41 15.26 0.30
C ALA A 62 8.33 13.86 -0.35
N CYS A 63 7.22 13.15 -0.20
CA CYS A 63 7.04 11.83 -0.80
C CYS A 63 7.11 11.89 -2.34
N SER A 64 6.42 12.84 -2.96
CA SER A 64 6.45 13.00 -4.43
C SER A 64 7.83 13.48 -4.91
N LEU A 65 8.46 14.39 -4.19
CA LEU A 65 9.78 14.90 -4.52
C LEU A 65 10.84 13.78 -4.59
N VAL A 66 10.92 12.93 -3.53
CA VAL A 66 11.95 11.88 -3.48
C VAL A 66 11.69 10.71 -4.44
N HIS A 67 10.43 10.49 -4.85
CA HIS A 67 10.08 9.38 -5.72
C HIS A 67 9.93 9.75 -7.19
N GLU A 68 9.48 10.97 -7.48
CA GLU A 68 9.11 11.41 -8.84
C GLU A 68 9.92 12.65 -9.28
N GLY A 69 10.75 13.21 -8.39
CA GLY A 69 11.58 14.39 -8.66
C GLY A 69 10.80 15.70 -8.81
N VAL A 70 9.53 15.70 -8.42
CA VAL A 70 8.63 16.88 -8.50
C VAL A 70 7.74 16.97 -7.28
N GLU A 71 7.43 18.17 -6.86
CA GLU A 71 6.45 18.41 -5.79
C GLU A 71 5.04 18.34 -6.37
N SER A 72 4.30 17.31 -5.95
CA SER A 72 2.92 17.08 -6.42
C SER A 72 2.11 16.30 -5.37
N LEU A 73 1.02 16.87 -4.94
CA LEU A 73 0.12 16.17 -4.01
C LEU A 73 -0.48 14.91 -4.62
N SER A 74 -0.79 14.93 -5.93
CA SER A 74 -1.42 13.81 -6.62
C SER A 74 -0.47 12.64 -6.90
N LEU A 75 0.85 12.87 -6.94
CA LEU A 75 1.86 11.83 -7.16
C LEU A 75 2.41 11.25 -5.85
N SER A 76 1.99 11.79 -4.72
CA SER A 76 2.38 11.30 -3.41
C SER A 76 1.80 9.92 -3.13
N ARG A 77 2.61 9.04 -2.53
CA ARG A 77 2.22 7.68 -2.11
C ARG A 77 1.62 7.64 -0.70
N ILE A 78 1.61 8.77 0.00
CA ILE A 78 0.86 9.03 1.22
C ILE A 78 -0.11 10.17 0.93
N GLN A 79 -1.34 10.06 1.40
CA GLN A 79 -2.38 11.06 1.14
C GLN A 79 -2.94 11.59 2.45
N ILE A 80 -3.04 12.91 2.55
CA ILE A 80 -3.79 13.60 3.59
C ILE A 80 -5.13 13.99 2.97
N MET A 81 -6.21 13.55 3.57
CA MET A 81 -7.55 13.87 3.14
C MET A 81 -8.25 14.66 4.23
N GLN A 82 -8.92 15.72 3.85
CA GLN A 82 -9.74 16.52 4.76
C GLN A 82 -11.23 16.31 4.44
N ASN A 83 -12.00 16.02 5.47
CA ASN A 83 -13.45 15.98 5.39
C ASN A 83 -14.01 17.26 5.98
N SER A 84 -14.53 18.14 5.12
CA SER A 84 -15.07 19.44 5.52
C SER A 84 -16.38 19.35 6.33
N PHE A 85 -16.97 18.17 6.44
CA PHE A 85 -18.19 17.92 7.19
C PHE A 85 -17.93 17.38 8.60
N GLU A 86 -16.69 17.02 8.89
CA GLU A 86 -16.26 16.55 10.19
C GLU A 86 -15.51 17.65 10.95
N SER A 87 -15.46 17.48 12.27
CA SER A 87 -14.72 18.37 13.16
C SER A 87 -13.46 17.71 13.66
N PHE A 88 -12.46 18.52 14.02
CA PHE A 88 -11.27 18.03 14.70
C PHE A 88 -11.64 17.13 15.92
N PRO A 89 -11.02 15.97 16.10
CA PRO A 89 -9.83 15.46 15.39
C PRO A 89 -10.13 14.53 14.21
N ASP A 90 -11.38 14.41 13.79
CA ASP A 90 -11.81 13.43 12.80
C ASP A 90 -11.86 14.00 11.37
N ASP A 91 -11.65 15.32 11.22
CA ASP A 91 -11.62 16.04 9.96
C ASP A 91 -10.45 15.67 9.04
N LEU A 92 -9.39 15.04 9.57
CA LEU A 92 -8.20 14.66 8.81
C LEU A 92 -7.97 13.16 8.85
N THR A 93 -7.67 12.58 7.70
CA THR A 93 -7.17 11.20 7.58
C THR A 93 -5.82 11.18 6.90
N ILE A 94 -4.96 10.22 7.31
CA ILE A 94 -3.65 9.98 6.71
C ILE A 94 -3.69 8.58 6.11
N GLU A 95 -3.59 8.53 4.79
CA GLU A 95 -3.76 7.32 4.02
C GLU A 95 -2.43 6.88 3.41
N GLN A 96 -1.88 5.76 3.89
CA GLN A 96 -0.64 5.17 3.41
C GLN A 96 -0.77 3.66 3.24
N CYS A 97 0.15 3.06 2.49
CA CYS A 97 0.19 1.60 2.38
C CYS A 97 0.54 0.96 3.73
N ARG A 98 -0.27 0.01 4.16
CA ARG A 98 -0.11 -0.70 5.43
C ARG A 98 0.85 -1.88 5.37
N GLN A 99 1.52 -2.12 4.24
CA GLN A 99 2.46 -3.24 4.07
C GLN A 99 1.86 -4.57 4.57
N CYS A 100 0.63 -4.89 4.18
CA CYS A 100 -0.16 -6.00 4.70
C CYS A 100 0.64 -7.28 4.84
N VAL A 101 0.43 -8.03 5.94
CA VAL A 101 1.04 -9.36 6.15
C VAL A 101 0.57 -10.30 5.06
N ASP A 102 -0.74 -10.33 4.82
CA ASP A 102 -1.33 -11.02 3.68
C ASP A 102 -1.76 -10.00 2.60
N PRO A 103 -0.89 -9.68 1.60
CA PRO A 103 -1.12 -8.60 0.66
C PRO A 103 -1.94 -9.03 -0.55
N PRO A 104 -3.27 -8.74 -0.62
CA PRO A 104 -4.09 -9.12 -1.78
C PRO A 104 -3.57 -8.50 -3.08
N CYS A 105 -3.05 -7.28 -3.01
CA CYS A 105 -2.52 -6.57 -4.18
C CYS A 105 -1.28 -7.25 -4.80
N VAL A 106 -0.49 -7.98 -4.02
CA VAL A 106 0.63 -8.80 -4.52
C VAL A 106 0.08 -10.05 -5.22
N LYS A 107 -0.87 -10.72 -4.57
CA LYS A 107 -1.49 -11.95 -5.09
C LYS A 107 -2.23 -11.75 -6.42
N GLU A 108 -2.88 -10.60 -6.57
CA GLU A 108 -3.65 -10.27 -7.77
C GLU A 108 -2.82 -9.59 -8.88
N CYS A 109 -1.51 -9.39 -8.68
CA CYS A 109 -0.67 -8.79 -9.71
C CYS A 109 -0.38 -9.79 -10.85
N PRO A 110 -0.93 -9.60 -12.07
CA PRO A 110 -0.85 -10.62 -13.13
C PRO A 110 0.55 -10.79 -13.72
N THR A 111 1.41 -9.77 -13.58
CA THR A 111 2.78 -9.80 -14.13
C THR A 111 3.83 -10.04 -13.04
N GLY A 112 3.42 -10.17 -11.77
CA GLY A 112 4.38 -10.23 -10.66
C GLY A 112 5.18 -8.94 -10.46
N ALA A 113 4.76 -7.83 -11.07
CA ALA A 113 5.42 -6.55 -10.90
C ALA A 113 5.36 -6.03 -9.46
N LEU A 114 4.27 -6.30 -8.76
CA LEU A 114 4.12 -5.97 -7.35
C LEU A 114 4.43 -7.19 -6.51
N GLN A 115 5.47 -7.11 -5.69
CA GLN A 115 5.96 -8.23 -4.88
C GLN A 115 6.56 -7.76 -3.56
N ALA A 116 6.75 -8.69 -2.62
CA ALA A 116 7.60 -8.50 -1.46
C ALA A 116 9.06 -8.54 -1.92
N ASN A 117 9.84 -7.50 -1.64
CA ASN A 117 11.22 -7.42 -2.08
C ASN A 117 12.17 -7.75 -0.92
N ALA A 118 12.74 -8.96 -0.95
CA ALA A 118 13.63 -9.44 0.12
C ALA A 118 14.87 -8.56 0.31
N ARG A 119 15.39 -7.92 -0.75
CA ARG A 119 16.52 -6.99 -0.65
C ARG A 119 16.22 -5.78 0.23
N TYR A 120 14.94 -5.41 0.34
CA TYR A 120 14.47 -4.26 1.11
C TYR A 120 13.53 -4.70 2.25
N GLY A 121 13.88 -5.79 2.95
CA GLY A 121 13.10 -6.25 4.10
C GLY A 121 11.66 -6.57 3.76
N ASN A 122 11.43 -7.27 2.65
CA ASN A 122 10.11 -7.71 2.20
C ASN A 122 9.07 -6.59 2.00
N VAL A 123 9.51 -5.35 1.81
CA VAL A 123 8.62 -4.24 1.48
C VAL A 123 7.88 -4.54 0.18
N ARG A 124 6.58 -4.19 0.14
CA ARG A 124 5.73 -4.38 -1.06
C ARG A 124 6.08 -3.32 -2.07
N MET A 125 6.88 -3.67 -3.06
CA MET A 125 7.41 -2.77 -4.09
C MET A 125 6.84 -3.09 -5.47
N VAL A 126 6.75 -2.06 -6.31
CA VAL A 126 6.37 -2.19 -7.72
C VAL A 126 7.63 -2.10 -8.58
N ASP A 127 7.90 -3.15 -9.34
CA ASP A 127 8.83 -3.14 -10.45
C ASP A 127 8.13 -2.47 -11.64
N LYS A 128 8.49 -1.22 -11.93
CA LYS A 128 7.85 -0.43 -12.99
C LYS A 128 8.11 -1.00 -14.37
N GLU A 129 9.23 -1.71 -14.59
CA GLU A 129 9.52 -2.36 -15.88
C GLU A 129 8.48 -3.45 -16.20
N LYS A 130 8.12 -4.26 -15.21
CA LYS A 130 7.13 -5.33 -15.35
C LYS A 130 5.69 -4.84 -15.25
N CYS A 131 5.47 -3.66 -14.69
CA CYS A 131 4.13 -3.12 -14.47
C CYS A 131 3.47 -2.71 -15.78
N ILE A 132 2.30 -3.26 -16.07
CA ILE A 132 1.49 -2.94 -17.25
C ILE A 132 0.38 -1.92 -16.98
N GLY A 133 0.29 -1.38 -15.76
CA GLY A 133 -0.70 -0.36 -15.40
C GLY A 133 -2.16 -0.86 -15.36
N CYS A 134 -2.39 -2.16 -15.17
CA CYS A 134 -3.73 -2.77 -15.28
C CYS A 134 -4.71 -2.42 -14.17
N GLY A 135 -4.25 -1.80 -13.06
CA GLY A 135 -5.10 -1.42 -11.92
C GLY A 135 -5.47 -2.55 -10.95
N ALA A 136 -5.12 -3.82 -11.21
CA ALA A 136 -5.51 -4.94 -10.35
C ALA A 136 -5.08 -4.75 -8.87
N CYS A 137 -3.93 -4.13 -8.62
CA CYS A 137 -3.47 -3.81 -7.27
C CYS A 137 -4.30 -2.70 -6.60
N TYR A 138 -4.90 -1.81 -7.37
CA TYR A 138 -5.82 -0.80 -6.88
C TYR A 138 -7.13 -1.46 -6.42
N ASP A 139 -7.71 -2.31 -7.27
CA ASP A 139 -8.98 -2.98 -7.00
C ASP A 139 -8.88 -4.00 -5.85
N ALA A 140 -7.71 -4.65 -5.72
CA ALA A 140 -7.47 -5.65 -4.68
C ALA A 140 -7.15 -5.06 -3.30
N CYS A 141 -6.94 -3.74 -3.19
CA CYS A 141 -6.64 -3.12 -1.91
C CYS A 141 -7.86 -3.17 -0.98
N PRO A 142 -7.74 -3.73 0.25
CA PRO A 142 -8.90 -3.85 1.15
C PRO A 142 -9.30 -2.53 1.81
N TYR A 143 -8.54 -1.46 1.60
CA TYR A 143 -8.77 -0.15 2.21
C TYR A 143 -9.41 0.82 1.24
N THR A 144 -10.24 1.73 1.77
CA THR A 144 -10.87 2.83 1.02
C THR A 144 -10.39 4.17 1.59
N PRO A 145 -9.78 5.03 0.78
CA PRO A 145 -9.36 4.79 -0.61
C PRO A 145 -8.24 3.76 -0.75
N SER A 146 -8.07 3.20 -1.94
CA SER A 146 -6.98 2.26 -2.22
C SER A 146 -5.61 2.87 -1.91
N ARG A 147 -4.72 2.07 -1.33
CA ARG A 147 -3.34 2.48 -1.00
C ARG A 147 -2.36 2.29 -2.17
N ALA A 148 -2.84 1.81 -3.30
CA ALA A 148 -2.14 1.82 -4.57
C ALA A 148 -2.90 2.70 -5.54
N PHE A 149 -2.22 3.39 -6.43
CA PHE A 149 -2.84 4.13 -7.52
C PHE A 149 -2.05 3.95 -8.80
N VAL A 150 -2.69 4.21 -9.92
CA VAL A 150 -2.11 4.06 -11.26
C VAL A 150 -2.15 5.41 -11.95
N ALA A 151 -1.00 5.86 -12.40
CA ALA A 151 -0.87 7.13 -13.10
C ALA A 151 0.10 7.02 -14.27
N SER A 152 -0.01 7.94 -15.21
CA SER A 152 0.93 8.11 -16.29
C SER A 152 2.34 8.38 -15.75
N ASP A 153 3.34 7.75 -16.34
CA ASP A 153 4.73 7.83 -15.91
C ASP A 153 5.60 8.34 -17.05
N LYS A 154 6.23 9.49 -16.83
CA LYS A 154 7.07 10.17 -17.86
C LYS A 154 8.28 9.34 -18.27
N ASP A 155 8.82 8.56 -17.33
CA ASP A 155 10.01 7.73 -17.54
C ASP A 155 9.69 6.46 -18.34
N TYR A 156 8.40 6.21 -18.60
CA TYR A 156 7.89 5.08 -19.37
C TYR A 156 6.99 5.54 -20.53
N ASP A 157 7.37 6.60 -21.23
CA ASP A 157 6.66 7.14 -22.40
C ASP A 157 5.17 7.46 -22.13
N GLY A 158 4.86 7.91 -20.93
CA GLY A 158 3.49 8.20 -20.51
C GLY A 158 2.60 6.98 -20.25
N LYS A 159 3.15 5.77 -20.30
CA LYS A 159 2.40 4.55 -19.93
C LYS A 159 1.99 4.57 -18.48
N PHE A 160 0.85 3.99 -18.20
CA PHE A 160 0.36 3.91 -16.83
C PHE A 160 1.19 2.92 -16.00
N LYS A 161 1.63 3.34 -14.84
CA LYS A 161 2.38 2.54 -13.87
C LYS A 161 1.74 2.64 -12.49
N SER A 162 1.79 1.56 -11.74
CA SER A 162 1.30 1.58 -10.35
C SER A 162 2.31 2.27 -9.43
N ARG A 163 1.79 3.01 -8.48
CA ARG A 163 2.53 3.65 -7.39
C ARG A 163 1.92 3.28 -6.07
N LYS A 164 2.76 3.00 -5.10
CA LYS A 164 2.37 2.77 -3.71
C LYS A 164 3.57 3.02 -2.79
N CYS A 165 3.30 3.23 -1.50
CA CYS A 165 4.35 3.41 -0.51
C CYS A 165 5.25 2.15 -0.46
N ASP A 166 6.53 2.38 -0.63
CA ASP A 166 7.62 1.39 -0.55
C ASP A 166 8.56 1.67 0.62
N LEU A 167 8.12 2.44 1.61
CA LEU A 167 8.92 2.90 2.76
C LEU A 167 10.19 3.66 2.33
N CYS A 168 10.15 4.34 1.21
CA CYS A 168 11.28 5.02 0.57
C CYS A 168 12.45 4.10 0.23
N ALA A 169 12.20 2.81 -0.03
CA ALA A 169 13.23 1.86 -0.46
C ALA A 169 13.80 2.20 -1.85
N ASN A 170 13.01 2.87 -2.68
CA ASN A 170 13.42 3.36 -4.00
C ASN A 170 13.08 4.85 -4.15
N THR A 171 14.04 5.71 -3.83
CA THR A 171 13.92 7.17 -3.85
C THR A 171 15.06 7.75 -4.68
N PRO A 172 14.90 7.83 -6.01
CA PRO A 172 15.99 8.23 -6.92
C PRO A 172 16.32 9.72 -6.88
N PHE A 173 15.50 10.55 -6.21
CA PHE A 173 15.66 12.00 -6.22
C PHE A 173 15.82 12.56 -4.81
N HIS A 174 16.75 13.49 -4.64
CA HIS A 174 16.86 14.37 -3.44
C HIS A 174 16.83 13.66 -2.07
N TRP A 175 17.22 12.37 -2.00
CA TRP A 175 17.21 11.58 -0.78
C TRP A 175 18.48 10.75 -0.67
N ASP A 176 19.58 11.43 -0.32
CA ASP A 176 20.93 10.84 -0.27
C ASP A 176 21.21 10.05 1.03
N GLU A 177 20.34 10.16 2.00
CA GLU A 177 20.54 9.46 3.26
C GLU A 177 20.28 7.98 3.09
N ALA A 178 21.35 7.23 3.23
CA ALA A 178 21.50 5.78 3.30
C ALA A 178 20.19 4.98 3.14
N GLY A 179 19.64 4.95 1.93
CA GLY A 179 18.47 4.19 1.52
C GLY A 179 17.27 4.29 2.47
N GLY A 180 16.10 4.33 1.93
CA GLY A 180 14.88 4.14 2.70
C GLY A 180 14.70 2.67 3.07
N GLY A 181 13.46 2.24 3.18
CA GLY A 181 13.10 0.90 3.62
C GLY A 181 13.19 0.75 5.14
N PRO A 182 13.12 -0.49 5.63
CA PRO A 182 13.08 -0.76 7.07
C PRO A 182 14.35 -0.38 7.84
N ASP A 183 15.47 -0.27 7.16
CA ASP A 183 16.78 0.04 7.77
C ASP A 183 17.22 1.49 7.54
N GLY A 184 16.42 2.25 6.78
CA GLY A 184 16.69 3.64 6.46
C GLY A 184 15.66 4.60 7.06
N LYS A 185 15.64 5.81 6.53
CA LYS A 185 14.69 6.86 6.89
C LYS A 185 13.58 6.98 5.85
N GLN A 186 12.39 7.36 6.25
CA GLN A 186 11.28 7.65 5.39
C GLN A 186 11.05 9.16 5.31
N ALA A 187 10.99 9.72 4.12
CA ALA A 187 10.86 11.15 3.90
C ALA A 187 9.65 11.76 4.64
N CYS A 188 8.50 11.10 4.58
CA CYS A 188 7.29 11.56 5.26
C CYS A 188 7.42 11.59 6.80
N VAL A 189 8.20 10.67 7.38
CA VAL A 189 8.51 10.67 8.83
C VAL A 189 9.45 11.81 9.18
N ALA A 190 10.51 11.98 8.38
CA ALA A 190 11.55 12.97 8.62
C ALA A 190 11.04 14.42 8.55
N VAL A 191 10.12 14.70 7.60
CA VAL A 191 9.62 16.08 7.39
C VAL A 191 8.39 16.42 8.23
N CYS A 192 7.80 15.47 8.96
CA CYS A 192 6.58 15.74 9.73
C CYS A 192 6.87 16.64 10.94
N PRO A 193 6.43 17.91 10.95
CA PRO A 193 6.82 18.86 11.99
C PRO A 193 6.24 18.52 13.37
N VAL A 194 5.15 17.76 13.40
CA VAL A 194 4.44 17.39 14.62
C VAL A 194 4.60 15.90 14.98
N GLY A 195 5.40 15.14 14.22
CA GLY A 195 5.65 13.74 14.47
C GLY A 195 4.37 12.88 14.42
N ALA A 196 3.43 13.23 13.56
CA ALA A 196 2.19 12.48 13.35
C ALA A 196 2.43 11.14 12.64
N ILE A 197 3.56 10.98 11.97
CA ILE A 197 3.93 9.75 11.25
C ILE A 197 5.15 9.16 11.95
N LYS A 198 5.07 7.86 12.27
CA LYS A 198 6.16 7.12 12.91
C LYS A 198 6.44 5.82 12.19
N PHE A 199 7.69 5.42 12.19
CA PHE A 199 8.13 4.13 11.70
C PHE A 199 8.20 3.09 12.84
N THR A 200 7.87 1.84 12.54
CA THR A 200 8.01 0.71 13.46
C THR A 200 8.37 -0.57 12.72
N LYS A 201 9.15 -1.45 13.36
CA LYS A 201 9.43 -2.82 12.91
C LYS A 201 8.43 -3.83 13.48
N LYS A 202 7.59 -3.43 14.44
CA LYS A 202 6.54 -4.31 14.98
C LYS A 202 5.37 -4.35 14.03
N ILE A 203 4.88 -5.55 13.72
CA ILE A 203 3.70 -5.74 12.89
C ILE A 203 2.48 -5.14 13.61
N PRO A 204 1.83 -4.11 13.04
CA PRO A 204 0.61 -3.57 13.63
C PRO A 204 -0.56 -4.52 13.41
N LYS A 205 -1.66 -4.32 14.14
CA LYS A 205 -2.91 -5.02 13.85
C LYS A 205 -3.40 -4.63 12.46
N GLN A 206 -3.64 -5.62 11.59
CA GLN A 206 -3.93 -5.40 10.16
C GLN A 206 -5.40 -5.08 9.88
N GLU A 207 -6.28 -5.24 10.86
CA GLU A 207 -7.71 -4.98 10.73
C GLU A 207 -8.07 -3.61 11.28
N GLY A 208 -8.96 -2.89 10.59
CA GLY A 208 -9.41 -1.54 10.97
C GLY A 208 -8.24 -0.56 11.08
N ASP A 209 -8.34 0.39 11.97
CA ASP A 209 -7.31 1.41 12.22
C ASP A 209 -6.42 1.09 13.42
N ALA A 210 -6.64 -0.03 14.10
CA ALA A 210 -5.87 -0.43 15.25
C ALA A 210 -4.39 -0.66 14.88
N GLY A 211 -3.48 -0.01 15.61
CA GLY A 211 -2.04 -0.06 15.35
C GLY A 211 -1.56 0.94 14.30
N TYR A 212 -2.43 1.46 13.44
CA TYR A 212 -2.11 2.52 12.48
C TYR A 212 -2.53 3.92 12.96
N LYS A 213 -3.52 3.97 13.82
CA LYS A 213 -3.91 5.17 14.54
C LYS A 213 -3.24 5.16 15.91
N VAL A 214 -2.31 6.07 16.15
CA VAL A 214 -1.59 6.20 17.41
C VAL A 214 -2.03 7.50 18.08
N ASN A 215 -2.88 7.39 19.11
CA ASN A 215 -3.24 8.55 19.91
C ASN A 215 -2.10 8.87 20.89
N LEU A 216 -1.30 9.87 20.56
CA LEU A 216 -0.20 10.35 21.41
C LEU A 216 -0.58 11.57 22.26
N ARG A 217 -1.79 12.08 22.12
CA ARG A 217 -2.28 13.25 22.88
C ARG A 217 -2.80 12.88 24.26
N GLY A 218 -3.20 11.63 24.45
CA GLY A 218 -3.88 11.08 25.61
C GLY A 218 -3.88 11.89 26.89
N ARG A 219 -2.81 11.90 27.66
CA ARG A 219 -2.82 12.44 29.02
C ARG A 219 -2.56 13.95 29.13
N ASN A 220 -1.89 14.57 28.17
CA ASN A 220 -1.49 15.97 28.27
C ASN A 220 -2.56 16.94 27.69
N TRP A 221 -3.38 16.47 26.76
CA TRP A 221 -4.42 17.29 26.14
C TRP A 221 -5.61 17.51 27.09
N GLY A 222 -5.95 16.53 27.93
CA GLY A 222 -6.95 16.72 28.97
C GLY A 222 -6.62 17.84 29.94
N LYS A 223 -5.31 18.09 30.19
CA LYS A 223 -4.86 19.23 31.00
C LYS A 223 -5.07 20.58 30.33
N LEU A 224 -5.20 20.60 29.02
CA LEU A 224 -5.49 21.79 28.21
C LEU A 224 -6.97 21.95 27.90
N GLY A 225 -7.84 21.12 28.49
CA GLY A 225 -9.30 21.20 28.30
C GLY A 225 -9.83 20.54 27.03
N TYR A 226 -8.98 19.79 26.29
CA TYR A 226 -9.46 19.06 25.12
C TYR A 226 -9.97 17.67 25.53
N PRO A 227 -11.03 17.15 24.85
CA PRO A 227 -11.54 15.82 25.16
C PRO A 227 -10.48 14.75 24.92
N THR A 228 -10.30 13.86 25.88
CA THR A 228 -9.45 12.68 25.79
C THR A 228 -10.36 11.46 25.70
N ASN A 229 -10.40 10.81 24.56
CA ASN A 229 -11.07 9.52 24.39
C ASN A 229 -10.11 8.37 24.64
#